data_146b536f55e90b228c0330ab8d02af1b
#
_entry.id   146b536f55e90b228c0330ab8d02af1b
#
_cell.length_a   1.000
_cell.length_b   1.000
_cell.length_c   1.000
_cell.angle_alpha   90.00
_cell.angle_beta   90.00
_cell.angle_gamma   90.00
#
_symmetry.space_group_name_H-M   'P 1'
#
loop_
_entity.id
_entity.type
_entity.pdbx_description
1 polymer ?
#
loop_
_entity_poly.entity_id
_entity_poly.type
_entity_poly.pdbx_seq_one_letter_code
_entity_poly.pdbx_strand_id
1 'polypeptide(L)'
;MKITVGYLATPSGDDGVALATALARALDASIDIVLVMAVDEPVMEGSGPYRKILEAKARGWVDDAAAQVPSGIEVTTHVIGHESFARALIDFAVNSDADMIVVGGASDGLLNRHSIGSVAGQLLHASEVPLALAPRGYRLCSAPITDLTVAVPTRSSAPNPLPFAFTLASAAHVPLRLVSLVSLESTGTPSDETSLDTRRRQVAAAQENLELAARTLPGIEGLESVVADGSTLDEAVGNLEWKPGDVLLLGSSRLAIPKRVFLGSSAAKILRAAPVPVVVVPHE
;
A
#
# COMPACT_ATOMS: atom_id res chain seq x y z
N MET A 1 -5.78 -2.48 -16.28
CA MET A 1 -5.64 -3.03 -14.92
C MET A 1 -6.96 -2.91 -14.16
N LYS A 2 -7.14 -3.64 -13.06
CA LYS A 2 -8.36 -3.59 -12.24
C LYS A 2 -8.01 -3.38 -10.77
N ILE A 3 -8.69 -2.45 -10.10
CA ILE A 3 -8.44 -2.06 -8.71
C ILE A 3 -9.69 -2.36 -7.88
N THR A 4 -9.56 -3.14 -6.81
CA THR A 4 -10.62 -3.35 -5.81
C THR A 4 -10.44 -2.37 -4.65
N VAL A 5 -11.43 -1.55 -4.36
CA VAL A 5 -11.42 -0.63 -3.21
C VAL A 5 -12.26 -1.21 -2.08
N GLY A 6 -11.62 -1.50 -0.95
CA GLY A 6 -12.33 -1.82 0.29
C GLY A 6 -12.91 -0.54 0.90
N TYR A 7 -14.21 -0.33 0.74
CA TYR A 7 -14.87 0.91 1.12
C TYR A 7 -15.70 0.77 2.40
N LEU A 8 -15.59 1.76 3.24
CA LEU A 8 -16.52 2.06 4.32
C LEU A 8 -16.94 3.53 4.17
N ALA A 9 -18.18 3.87 4.50
CA ALA A 9 -18.71 5.24 4.46
C ALA A 9 -18.11 6.09 5.59
N THR A 10 -16.83 6.34 5.51
CA THR A 10 -16.00 7.08 6.49
C THR A 10 -14.94 7.91 5.74
N PRO A 11 -14.39 8.94 6.37
CA PRO A 11 -13.27 9.68 5.78
C PRO A 11 -12.09 8.81 5.30
N SER A 12 -11.84 7.69 5.98
CA SER A 12 -10.82 6.72 5.57
C SER A 12 -11.21 5.99 4.28
N GLY A 13 -12.48 5.61 4.13
CA GLY A 13 -12.95 5.02 2.87
C GLY A 13 -12.81 5.98 1.69
N ASP A 14 -13.14 7.26 1.90
CA ASP A 14 -12.97 8.30 0.87
C ASP A 14 -11.50 8.53 0.52
N ASP A 15 -10.57 8.42 1.48
CA ASP A 15 -9.12 8.45 1.21
C ASP A 15 -8.70 7.27 0.31
N GLY A 16 -9.28 6.08 0.53
CA GLY A 16 -9.08 4.91 -0.33
C GLY A 16 -9.60 5.12 -1.76
N VAL A 17 -10.81 5.68 -1.91
CA VAL A 17 -11.38 6.01 -3.22
C VAL A 17 -10.53 7.04 -3.96
N ALA A 18 -10.04 8.07 -3.25
CA ALA A 18 -9.16 9.08 -3.84
C ALA A 18 -7.84 8.48 -4.34
N LEU A 19 -7.22 7.57 -3.56
CA LEU A 19 -6.01 6.88 -4.00
C LEU A 19 -6.28 5.95 -5.19
N ALA A 20 -7.35 5.17 -5.15
CA ALA A 20 -7.73 4.31 -6.26
C ALA A 20 -7.98 5.12 -7.55
N THR A 21 -8.61 6.29 -7.42
CA THR A 21 -8.81 7.22 -8.54
C THR A 21 -7.49 7.72 -9.13
N ALA A 22 -6.52 8.10 -8.28
CA ALA A 22 -5.20 8.54 -8.73
C ALA A 22 -4.43 7.42 -9.45
N LEU A 23 -4.46 6.20 -8.88
CA LEU A 23 -3.85 5.01 -9.48
C LEU A 23 -4.55 4.61 -10.78
N ALA A 24 -5.88 4.60 -10.81
CA ALA A 24 -6.64 4.23 -12.01
C ALA A 24 -6.36 5.17 -13.19
N ARG A 25 -6.22 6.47 -12.93
CA ARG A 25 -5.81 7.44 -13.97
C ARG A 25 -4.41 7.17 -14.52
N ALA A 26 -3.47 6.83 -13.64
CA ALA A 26 -2.09 6.57 -14.05
C ALA A 26 -1.93 5.23 -14.79
N LEU A 27 -2.79 4.25 -14.49
CA LEU A 27 -2.67 2.87 -14.96
C LEU A 27 -3.71 2.49 -16.02
N ASP A 28 -4.58 3.41 -16.41
CA ASP A 28 -5.76 3.12 -17.25
C ASP A 28 -6.55 1.92 -16.71
N ALA A 29 -6.88 1.99 -15.42
CA ALA A 29 -7.51 0.90 -14.68
C ALA A 29 -9.00 1.15 -14.41
N SER A 30 -9.78 0.07 -14.30
CA SER A 30 -11.14 0.10 -13.76
C SER A 30 -11.14 -0.03 -12.23
N ILE A 31 -12.21 0.41 -11.57
CA ILE A 31 -12.37 0.39 -10.13
C ILE A 31 -13.62 -0.40 -9.75
N ASP A 32 -13.45 -1.40 -8.87
CA ASP A 32 -14.53 -2.06 -8.16
C ASP A 32 -14.59 -1.51 -6.72
N ILE A 33 -15.64 -0.76 -6.36
CA ILE A 33 -15.86 -0.29 -4.99
C ILE A 33 -16.66 -1.33 -4.24
N VAL A 34 -16.07 -1.94 -3.22
CA VAL A 34 -16.63 -3.06 -2.45
C VAL A 34 -16.89 -2.64 -1.02
N LEU A 35 -18.16 -2.65 -0.62
CA LEU A 35 -18.58 -2.51 0.77
C LEU A 35 -18.95 -3.89 1.32
N VAL A 36 -18.30 -4.30 2.39
CA VAL A 36 -18.61 -5.55 3.09
C VAL A 36 -19.53 -5.26 4.26
N MET A 37 -20.68 -5.94 4.30
CA MET A 37 -21.58 -5.90 5.44
C MET A 37 -21.31 -7.10 6.35
N ALA A 38 -21.18 -6.86 7.65
CA ALA A 38 -21.12 -7.96 8.62
C ALA A 38 -22.41 -8.78 8.57
N VAL A 39 -22.25 -10.09 8.46
CA VAL A 39 -23.35 -11.05 8.55
C VAL A 39 -23.11 -11.87 9.80
N ASP A 40 -23.84 -11.55 10.88
CA ASP A 40 -23.85 -12.37 12.09
C ASP A 40 -24.72 -13.60 11.86
N GLU A 41 -24.25 -14.79 12.23
CA GLU A 41 -25.05 -16.02 12.23
C GLU A 41 -26.11 -16.05 13.35
N PRO A 42 -27.11 -16.93 13.18
CA PRO A 42 -27.98 -17.20 12.05
C PRO A 42 -29.14 -16.20 11.99
N VAL A 43 -29.59 -15.89 10.79
CA VAL A 43 -30.76 -15.02 10.56
C VAL A 43 -31.96 -15.52 11.37
N MET A 44 -32.28 -14.86 12.48
CA MET A 44 -33.57 -15.07 13.15
C MET A 44 -34.67 -14.75 12.15
N GLU A 45 -35.64 -15.66 12.01
CA GLU A 45 -36.84 -15.39 11.23
C GLU A 45 -37.46 -14.05 11.69
N GLY A 46 -37.47 -13.02 10.84
CA GLY A 46 -37.95 -11.66 11.14
C GLY A 46 -36.99 -10.51 10.84
N SER A 47 -35.72 -10.76 10.57
CA SER A 47 -34.74 -9.70 10.22
C SER A 47 -34.85 -9.19 8.77
N GLY A 48 -35.72 -9.75 7.94
CA GLY A 48 -35.87 -9.43 6.53
C GLY A 48 -36.10 -7.94 6.20
N PRO A 49 -36.99 -7.20 6.89
CA PRO A 49 -37.23 -5.78 6.60
C PRO A 49 -36.03 -4.90 6.97
N TYR A 50 -35.40 -5.16 8.13
CA TYR A 50 -34.24 -4.38 8.60
C TYR A 50 -33.02 -4.58 7.71
N ARG A 51 -32.75 -5.82 7.30
CA ARG A 51 -31.67 -6.14 6.37
C ARG A 51 -31.82 -5.42 5.03
N LYS A 52 -33.04 -5.37 4.46
CA LYS A 52 -33.30 -4.64 3.23
C LYS A 52 -33.01 -3.14 3.35
N ILE A 53 -33.32 -2.54 4.51
CA ILE A 53 -33.02 -1.13 4.79
C ILE A 53 -31.49 -0.93 4.85
N LEU A 54 -30.76 -1.80 5.51
CA LEU A 54 -29.30 -1.73 5.60
C LEU A 54 -28.64 -1.92 4.24
N GLU A 55 -29.09 -2.89 3.45
CA GLU A 55 -28.61 -3.12 2.06
C GLU A 55 -28.88 -1.92 1.16
N ALA A 56 -30.08 -1.32 1.23
CA ALA A 56 -30.41 -0.12 0.48
C ALA A 56 -29.52 1.06 0.87
N LYS A 57 -29.24 1.22 2.18
CA LYS A 57 -28.33 2.27 2.68
C LYS A 57 -26.91 2.03 2.24
N ALA A 58 -26.43 0.77 2.31
CA ALA A 58 -25.10 0.40 1.86
C ALA A 58 -24.88 0.66 0.36
N ARG A 59 -25.91 0.37 -0.46
CA ARG A 59 -25.89 0.71 -1.90
C ARG A 59 -25.79 2.22 -2.10
N GLY A 60 -26.58 3.02 -1.39
CA GLY A 60 -26.45 4.48 -1.47
C GLY A 60 -25.04 4.96 -1.14
N TRP A 61 -24.39 4.38 -0.14
CA TRP A 61 -23.01 4.76 0.21
C TRP A 61 -21.98 4.42 -0.86
N VAL A 62 -22.08 3.26 -1.52
CA VAL A 62 -21.12 2.92 -2.59
C VAL A 62 -21.43 3.71 -3.87
N ASP A 63 -22.69 4.06 -4.13
CA ASP A 63 -23.07 4.94 -5.24
C ASP A 63 -22.57 6.38 -5.02
N ASP A 64 -22.65 6.90 -3.78
CA ASP A 64 -22.07 8.19 -3.40
C ASP A 64 -20.54 8.18 -3.54
N ALA A 65 -19.89 7.06 -3.19
CA ALA A 65 -18.45 6.89 -3.38
C ALA A 65 -18.07 6.84 -4.86
N ALA A 66 -18.84 6.11 -5.69
CA ALA A 66 -18.62 6.05 -7.13
C ALA A 66 -18.80 7.41 -7.81
N ALA A 67 -19.73 8.23 -7.31
CA ALA A 67 -19.94 9.58 -7.82
C ALA A 67 -18.75 10.53 -7.58
N GLN A 68 -17.84 10.19 -6.67
CA GLN A 68 -16.58 10.95 -6.44
C GLN A 68 -15.53 10.64 -7.51
N VAL A 69 -15.64 9.52 -8.21
CA VAL A 69 -14.70 9.15 -9.27
C VAL A 69 -15.06 9.90 -10.57
N PRO A 70 -14.10 10.59 -11.19
CA PRO A 70 -14.36 11.35 -12.41
C PRO A 70 -14.81 10.48 -13.57
N SER A 71 -15.64 11.08 -14.43
CA SER A 71 -16.04 10.45 -15.70
C SER A 71 -14.80 10.11 -16.55
N GLY A 72 -14.78 8.90 -17.09
CA GLY A 72 -13.65 8.37 -17.87
C GLY A 72 -12.89 7.24 -17.18
N ILE A 73 -13.18 6.96 -15.90
CA ILE A 73 -12.76 5.75 -15.21
C ILE A 73 -13.98 4.84 -15.07
N GLU A 74 -13.87 3.60 -15.53
CA GLU A 74 -14.93 2.61 -15.34
C GLU A 74 -15.03 2.23 -13.86
N VAL A 75 -16.23 2.37 -13.27
CA VAL A 75 -16.48 2.07 -11.85
C VAL A 75 -17.66 1.14 -11.71
N THR A 76 -17.48 0.08 -10.93
CA THR A 76 -18.56 -0.83 -10.53
C THR A 76 -18.68 -0.84 -9.01
N THR A 77 -19.90 -0.93 -8.49
CA THR A 77 -20.19 -0.92 -7.05
C THR A 77 -20.70 -2.27 -6.59
N HIS A 78 -20.24 -2.73 -5.43
CA HIS A 78 -20.58 -4.02 -4.85
C HIS A 78 -20.90 -3.89 -3.36
N VAL A 79 -21.99 -4.53 -2.94
CA VAL A 79 -22.31 -4.73 -1.52
C VAL A 79 -22.36 -6.22 -1.27
N ILE A 80 -21.45 -6.72 -0.45
CA ILE A 80 -21.32 -8.15 -0.16
C ILE A 80 -21.46 -8.40 1.35
N GLY A 81 -22.08 -9.53 1.70
CA GLY A 81 -22.22 -9.96 3.09
C GLY A 81 -21.15 -10.98 3.45
N HIS A 82 -20.40 -10.78 4.54
CA HIS A 82 -19.40 -11.72 5.01
C HIS A 82 -19.06 -11.50 6.48
N GLU A 83 -18.64 -12.55 7.21
CA GLU A 83 -18.22 -12.48 8.60
C GLU A 83 -16.89 -11.71 8.79
N SER A 84 -15.98 -11.82 7.82
CA SER A 84 -14.67 -11.15 7.82
C SER A 84 -14.54 -10.18 6.66
N PHE A 85 -14.39 -8.89 6.96
CA PHE A 85 -14.18 -7.85 5.95
C PHE A 85 -12.92 -8.11 5.10
N ALA A 86 -11.81 -8.45 5.74
CA ALA A 86 -10.55 -8.68 5.02
C ALA A 86 -10.64 -9.90 4.11
N ARG A 87 -11.23 -11.00 4.60
CA ARG A 87 -11.40 -12.21 3.79
C ARG A 87 -12.29 -11.96 2.59
N ALA A 88 -13.41 -11.28 2.79
CA ALA A 88 -14.33 -10.93 1.71
C ALA A 88 -13.66 -10.10 0.60
N LEU A 89 -12.83 -9.12 1.00
CA LEU A 89 -12.09 -8.29 0.03
C LEU A 89 -11.03 -9.09 -0.73
N ILE A 90 -10.32 -9.99 -0.05
CA ILE A 90 -9.34 -10.86 -0.70
C ILE A 90 -10.03 -11.79 -1.70
N ASP A 91 -11.09 -12.48 -1.26
CA ASP A 91 -11.84 -13.40 -2.13
C ASP A 91 -12.48 -12.68 -3.32
N PHE A 92 -13.00 -11.47 -3.10
CA PHE A 92 -13.53 -10.64 -4.18
C PHE A 92 -12.42 -10.27 -5.18
N ALA A 93 -11.29 -9.75 -4.70
CA ALA A 93 -10.19 -9.32 -5.55
C ALA A 93 -9.61 -10.49 -6.37
N VAL A 94 -9.44 -11.66 -5.75
CA VAL A 94 -8.95 -12.87 -6.45
C VAL A 94 -9.97 -13.35 -7.49
N ASN A 95 -11.26 -13.41 -7.15
CA ASN A 95 -12.32 -13.88 -8.06
C ASN A 95 -12.62 -12.90 -9.22
N SER A 96 -12.31 -11.62 -9.05
CA SER A 96 -12.48 -10.60 -10.08
C SER A 96 -11.20 -10.35 -10.89
N ASP A 97 -10.12 -11.11 -10.66
CA ASP A 97 -8.79 -10.91 -11.26
C ASP A 97 -8.29 -9.47 -11.04
N ALA A 98 -8.45 -8.94 -9.84
CA ALA A 98 -7.95 -7.61 -9.51
C ALA A 98 -6.43 -7.60 -9.36
N ASP A 99 -5.80 -6.59 -9.92
CA ASP A 99 -4.34 -6.40 -9.84
C ASP A 99 -3.91 -5.83 -8.48
N MET A 100 -4.85 -5.21 -7.73
CA MET A 100 -4.55 -4.53 -6.47
C MET A 100 -5.80 -4.34 -5.61
N ILE A 101 -5.64 -4.42 -4.29
CA ILE A 101 -6.63 -3.93 -3.32
C ILE A 101 -6.17 -2.56 -2.81
N VAL A 102 -7.10 -1.60 -2.71
CA VAL A 102 -6.87 -0.28 -2.12
C VAL A 102 -7.75 -0.10 -0.89
N VAL A 103 -7.17 0.36 0.21
CA VAL A 103 -7.90 0.74 1.43
C VAL A 103 -7.35 2.03 2.02
N GLY A 104 -8.17 2.76 2.76
CA GLY A 104 -7.71 3.92 3.53
C GLY A 104 -7.10 3.51 4.87
N GLY A 105 -6.25 4.36 5.41
CA GLY A 105 -5.69 4.22 6.75
C GLY A 105 -6.75 4.41 7.83
N ALA A 106 -6.48 4.00 9.09
CA ALA A 106 -7.42 4.17 10.20
C ALA A 106 -7.67 5.64 10.53
N SER A 107 -8.88 5.94 11.00
CA SER A 107 -9.37 7.31 11.20
C SER A 107 -8.75 8.03 12.40
N ASP A 108 -8.11 7.32 13.32
CA ASP A 108 -7.53 7.83 14.58
C ASP A 108 -6.05 8.26 14.47
N GLY A 109 -5.43 8.08 13.31
CA GLY A 109 -4.03 8.46 13.05
C GLY A 109 -3.82 9.98 12.83
N LEU A 110 -2.56 10.42 12.76
CA LEU A 110 -2.18 11.77 12.35
C LEU A 110 -2.43 11.97 10.84
N LEU A 111 -2.73 13.21 10.42
CA LEU A 111 -2.86 13.56 9.00
C LEU A 111 -1.54 13.27 8.26
N ASN A 112 -1.67 12.81 7.02
CA ASN A 112 -0.55 12.40 6.16
C ASN A 112 0.34 11.32 6.80
N ARG A 113 -0.27 10.42 7.61
CA ARG A 113 0.39 9.26 8.21
C ARG A 113 -0.49 8.03 8.06
N HIS A 114 0.14 6.88 8.07
CA HIS A 114 -0.55 5.60 8.06
C HIS A 114 -0.83 5.12 9.48
N SER A 115 -2.12 4.91 9.77
CA SER A 115 -2.56 4.15 10.94
C SER A 115 -3.17 2.84 10.46
N ILE A 116 -2.70 1.72 11.01
CA ILE A 116 -3.13 0.39 10.59
C ILE A 116 -4.35 -0.01 11.42
N GLY A 117 -5.53 0.10 10.82
CA GLY A 117 -6.77 -0.42 11.43
C GLY A 117 -6.84 -1.96 11.34
N SER A 118 -7.85 -2.53 11.98
CA SER A 118 -8.02 -4.00 12.06
C SER A 118 -8.12 -4.65 10.68
N VAL A 119 -8.88 -4.08 9.76
CA VAL A 119 -9.05 -4.60 8.39
C VAL A 119 -7.75 -4.50 7.60
N ALA A 120 -7.13 -3.31 7.58
CA ALA A 120 -5.83 -3.12 6.92
C ALA A 120 -4.75 -4.06 7.50
N GLY A 121 -4.74 -4.24 8.83
CA GLY A 121 -3.85 -5.18 9.50
C GLY A 121 -4.04 -6.63 9.06
N GLN A 122 -5.29 -7.09 8.92
CA GLN A 122 -5.58 -8.44 8.43
C GLN A 122 -5.18 -8.59 6.95
N LEU A 123 -5.47 -7.59 6.11
CA LEU A 123 -5.06 -7.58 4.70
C LEU A 123 -3.53 -7.64 4.56
N LEU A 124 -2.78 -6.88 5.38
CA LEU A 124 -1.31 -6.86 5.42
C LEU A 124 -0.68 -8.19 5.86
N HIS A 125 -1.49 -9.15 6.33
CA HIS A 125 -1.03 -10.48 6.72
C HIS A 125 -1.65 -11.62 5.90
N ALA A 126 -2.57 -11.33 4.98
CA ALA A 126 -3.30 -12.39 4.29
C ALA A 126 -3.56 -12.12 2.79
N SER A 127 -3.40 -10.90 2.29
CA SER A 127 -3.73 -10.57 0.90
C SER A 127 -2.87 -11.37 -0.09
N GLU A 128 -3.51 -11.89 -1.11
CA GLU A 128 -2.87 -12.62 -2.21
C GLU A 128 -2.54 -11.70 -3.39
N VAL A 129 -3.02 -10.48 -3.36
CA VAL A 129 -2.74 -9.43 -4.34
C VAL A 129 -2.08 -8.23 -3.67
N PRO A 130 -1.37 -7.37 -4.41
CA PRO A 130 -0.79 -6.14 -3.87
C PRO A 130 -1.82 -5.30 -3.11
N LEU A 131 -1.40 -4.72 -1.98
CA LEU A 131 -2.24 -3.91 -1.12
C LEU A 131 -1.74 -2.47 -1.08
N ALA A 132 -2.54 -1.54 -1.57
CA ALA A 132 -2.28 -0.11 -1.49
C ALA A 132 -3.02 0.51 -0.30
N LEU A 133 -2.32 1.34 0.47
CA LEU A 133 -2.85 2.04 1.62
C LEU A 133 -2.76 3.56 1.39
N ALA A 134 -3.90 4.23 1.50
CA ALA A 134 -3.94 5.68 1.50
C ALA A 134 -3.59 6.22 2.90
N PRO A 135 -2.70 7.22 3.04
CA PRO A 135 -2.52 7.90 4.30
C PRO A 135 -3.78 8.68 4.68
N ARG A 136 -3.97 8.93 5.97
CA ARG A 136 -5.12 9.70 6.45
C ARG A 136 -5.16 11.11 5.84
N GLY A 137 -6.30 11.47 5.29
CA GLY A 137 -6.51 12.79 4.68
C GLY A 137 -6.02 12.89 3.24
N TYR A 138 -5.64 11.78 2.62
CA TYR A 138 -5.16 11.75 1.23
C TYR A 138 -6.11 12.46 0.25
N ARG A 139 -7.43 12.29 0.41
CA ARG A 139 -8.46 12.96 -0.41
C ARG A 139 -8.39 14.48 -0.41
N LEU A 140 -7.76 15.08 0.63
CA LEU A 140 -7.65 16.55 0.76
C LEU A 140 -6.46 17.10 -0.04
N CYS A 141 -5.49 16.27 -0.40
CA CYS A 141 -4.26 16.67 -1.07
C CYS A 141 -3.86 15.68 -2.18
N SER A 142 -4.81 14.87 -2.68
CA SER A 142 -4.52 13.89 -3.73
C SER A 142 -3.95 14.59 -4.98
N ALA A 143 -2.81 14.12 -5.42
CA ALA A 143 -2.14 14.56 -6.64
C ALA A 143 -2.13 13.41 -7.66
N PRO A 144 -1.96 13.70 -8.97
CA PRO A 144 -1.64 12.66 -9.94
C PRO A 144 -0.38 11.90 -9.51
N ILE A 145 -0.33 10.60 -9.79
CA ILE A 145 0.88 9.82 -9.55
C ILE A 145 1.96 10.30 -10.51
N THR A 146 3.09 10.71 -9.96
CA THR A 146 4.22 11.28 -10.75
C THR A 146 5.50 10.51 -10.60
N ASP A 147 5.69 9.80 -9.50
CA ASP A 147 6.91 9.06 -9.20
C ASP A 147 6.59 7.79 -8.41
N LEU A 148 7.31 6.71 -8.68
CA LEU A 148 7.27 5.49 -7.87
C LEU A 148 8.60 5.33 -7.14
N THR A 149 8.55 5.15 -5.83
CA THR A 149 9.71 4.89 -4.98
C THR A 149 9.66 3.46 -4.47
N VAL A 150 10.71 2.68 -4.68
CA VAL A 150 10.79 1.28 -4.23
C VAL A 150 11.81 1.15 -3.11
N ALA A 151 11.39 0.65 -1.97
CA ALA A 151 12.30 0.28 -0.91
C ALA A 151 12.98 -1.06 -1.24
N VAL A 152 14.24 -0.98 -1.63
CA VAL A 152 15.08 -2.15 -1.91
C VAL A 152 15.63 -2.68 -0.58
N PRO A 153 15.42 -3.97 -0.26
CA PRO A 153 15.93 -4.54 0.97
C PRO A 153 17.47 -4.48 1.03
N THR A 154 18.01 -4.21 2.21
CA THR A 154 19.48 -4.23 2.44
C THR A 154 20.08 -5.64 2.41
N ARG A 155 19.24 -6.69 2.35
CA ARG A 155 19.66 -8.09 2.29
C ARG A 155 19.06 -8.76 1.06
N SER A 156 19.90 -9.40 0.27
CA SER A 156 19.53 -10.08 -1.00
C SER A 156 18.53 -11.23 -0.85
N SER A 157 18.30 -11.75 0.36
CA SER A 157 17.37 -12.83 0.64
C SER A 157 15.93 -12.37 0.93
N ALA A 158 15.65 -11.07 0.88
CA ALA A 158 14.30 -10.55 1.10
C ALA A 158 13.50 -10.56 -0.23
N PRO A 159 12.15 -10.68 -0.15
CA PRO A 159 11.30 -10.58 -1.32
C PRO A 159 11.55 -9.29 -2.09
N ASN A 160 11.68 -9.42 -3.40
CA ASN A 160 12.04 -8.32 -4.28
C ASN A 160 10.78 -7.68 -4.89
N PRO A 161 10.40 -6.44 -4.52
CA PRO A 161 9.26 -5.74 -5.10
C PRO A 161 9.54 -5.15 -6.49
N LEU A 162 10.78 -5.25 -6.99
CA LEU A 162 11.22 -4.59 -8.22
C LEU A 162 10.46 -5.02 -9.48
N PRO A 163 10.15 -6.31 -9.73
CA PRO A 163 9.42 -6.70 -10.93
C PRO A 163 8.04 -6.04 -11.00
N PHE A 164 7.30 -6.04 -9.89
CA PHE A 164 6.00 -5.39 -9.81
C PHE A 164 6.12 -3.86 -9.96
N ALA A 165 7.10 -3.26 -9.29
CA ALA A 165 7.36 -1.82 -9.39
C ALA A 165 7.70 -1.39 -10.81
N PHE A 166 8.51 -2.18 -11.52
CA PHE A 166 8.85 -1.94 -12.92
C PHE A 166 7.62 -2.00 -13.82
N THR A 167 6.78 -3.03 -13.64
CA THR A 167 5.51 -3.16 -14.37
C THR A 167 4.61 -1.96 -14.14
N LEU A 168 4.49 -1.53 -12.87
CA LEU A 168 3.63 -0.41 -12.48
C LEU A 168 4.17 0.92 -13.04
N ALA A 169 5.48 1.18 -12.93
CA ALA A 169 6.12 2.38 -13.47
C ALA A 169 6.00 2.48 -14.99
N SER A 170 6.18 1.35 -15.69
CA SER A 170 6.03 1.26 -17.13
C SER A 170 4.60 1.51 -17.58
N ALA A 171 3.61 0.93 -16.88
CA ALA A 171 2.20 1.13 -17.19
C ALA A 171 1.74 2.58 -16.92
N ALA A 172 2.22 3.17 -15.82
CA ALA A 172 1.91 4.56 -15.46
C ALA A 172 2.74 5.61 -16.23
N HIS A 173 3.77 5.21 -16.96
CA HIS A 173 4.71 6.11 -17.64
C HIS A 173 5.35 7.13 -16.69
N VAL A 174 5.73 6.70 -15.49
CA VAL A 174 6.36 7.54 -14.46
C VAL A 174 7.77 7.02 -14.12
N PRO A 175 8.68 7.92 -13.67
CA PRO A 175 10.00 7.51 -13.23
C PRO A 175 9.94 6.59 -12.00
N LEU A 176 10.97 5.76 -11.87
CA LEU A 176 11.18 4.85 -10.75
C LEU A 176 12.41 5.30 -9.96
N ARG A 177 12.27 5.44 -8.65
CA ARG A 177 13.35 5.71 -7.71
C ARG A 177 13.59 4.50 -6.82
N LEU A 178 14.82 4.05 -6.71
CA LEU A 178 15.23 3.00 -5.78
C LEU A 178 15.75 3.63 -4.51
N VAL A 179 15.24 3.16 -3.36
CA VAL A 179 15.73 3.63 -2.06
C VAL A 179 16.16 2.46 -1.19
N SER A 180 17.26 2.62 -0.48
CA SER A 180 17.65 1.70 0.59
C SER A 180 17.67 2.45 1.91
N LEU A 181 16.95 1.91 2.90
CA LEU A 181 16.79 2.54 4.21
C LEU A 181 17.70 1.87 5.23
N VAL A 182 18.64 2.62 5.79
CA VAL A 182 19.61 2.14 6.77
C VAL A 182 19.31 2.74 8.14
N SER A 183 19.16 1.89 9.17
CA SER A 183 19.00 2.35 10.55
C SER A 183 20.05 1.72 11.47
N LEU A 184 20.49 2.47 12.46
CA LEU A 184 21.49 2.03 13.45
C LEU A 184 20.88 1.23 14.61
N GLU A 185 19.56 1.19 14.75
CA GLU A 185 18.86 0.45 15.83
C GLU A 185 19.26 -1.04 15.94
N SER A 186 19.80 -1.62 14.89
CA SER A 186 20.15 -3.05 14.83
C SER A 186 21.54 -3.39 15.32
N THR A 187 22.33 -2.44 15.79
CA THR A 187 23.78 -2.64 16.06
C THR A 187 24.22 -2.61 17.52
N GLY A 188 23.31 -2.64 18.49
CA GLY A 188 23.69 -2.68 19.92
C GLY A 188 24.27 -1.35 20.45
N THR A 189 24.71 -1.33 21.70
CA THR A 189 25.21 -0.13 22.39
C THR A 189 26.32 0.60 21.62
N PRO A 190 26.18 1.89 21.28
CA PRO A 190 27.15 2.64 20.51
C PRO A 190 28.38 2.97 21.39
N SER A 191 29.56 2.51 20.99
CA SER A 191 30.81 3.21 21.32
C SER A 191 31.16 4.08 20.11
N ASP A 192 31.45 5.36 20.32
CA ASP A 192 31.42 6.43 19.31
C ASP A 192 32.16 6.15 17.97
N GLU A 193 33.33 5.57 17.97
CA GLU A 193 34.05 5.23 16.72
C GLU A 193 33.52 3.98 16.03
N THR A 194 33.13 2.95 16.78
CA THR A 194 32.65 1.68 16.26
C THR A 194 31.28 1.87 15.60
N SER A 195 30.48 2.82 16.05
CA SER A 195 29.15 3.14 15.46
C SER A 195 29.28 3.82 14.09
N LEU A 196 30.23 4.75 13.93
CA LEU A 196 30.49 5.44 12.65
C LEU A 196 31.00 4.47 11.58
N ASP A 197 31.91 3.58 11.93
CA ASP A 197 32.43 2.57 11.01
C ASP A 197 31.35 1.55 10.62
N THR A 198 30.49 1.17 11.54
CA THR A 198 29.36 0.29 11.26
C THR A 198 28.36 0.96 10.32
N ARG A 199 28.03 2.24 10.55
CA ARG A 199 27.18 3.04 9.66
C ARG A 199 27.75 3.10 8.25
N ARG A 200 29.05 3.43 8.11
CA ARG A 200 29.72 3.49 6.80
C ARG A 200 29.63 2.16 6.05
N ARG A 201 29.85 1.04 6.73
CA ARG A 201 29.75 -0.30 6.12
C ARG A 201 28.31 -0.63 5.69
N GLN A 202 27.31 -0.28 6.50
CA GLN A 202 25.90 -0.51 6.17
C GLN A 202 25.47 0.34 4.98
N VAL A 203 25.87 1.62 4.92
CA VAL A 203 25.59 2.50 3.79
C VAL A 203 26.27 1.99 2.51
N ALA A 204 27.54 1.57 2.60
CA ALA A 204 28.25 1.00 1.46
C ALA A 204 27.59 -0.28 0.93
N ALA A 205 27.20 -1.20 1.82
CA ALA A 205 26.48 -2.41 1.44
C ALA A 205 25.09 -2.10 0.84
N ALA A 206 24.40 -1.09 1.36
CA ALA A 206 23.12 -0.63 0.80
C ALA A 206 23.32 -0.05 -0.59
N GLN A 207 24.37 0.71 -0.83
CA GLN A 207 24.71 1.26 -2.14
C GLN A 207 25.00 0.15 -3.16
N GLU A 208 25.82 -0.85 -2.78
CA GLU A 208 26.09 -2.00 -3.63
C GLU A 208 24.83 -2.78 -4.01
N ASN A 209 23.91 -2.97 -3.05
CA ASN A 209 22.64 -3.61 -3.31
C ASN A 209 21.74 -2.81 -4.26
N LEU A 210 21.71 -1.47 -4.14
CA LEU A 210 20.99 -0.61 -5.06
C LEU A 210 21.56 -0.68 -6.48
N GLU A 211 22.89 -0.67 -6.62
CA GLU A 211 23.55 -0.80 -7.92
C GLU A 211 23.25 -2.17 -8.57
N LEU A 212 23.24 -3.24 -7.76
CA LEU A 212 22.87 -4.56 -8.25
C LEU A 212 21.40 -4.59 -8.68
N ALA A 213 20.50 -4.02 -7.88
CA ALA A 213 19.09 -3.90 -8.19
C ALA A 213 18.86 -3.10 -9.48
N ALA A 214 19.52 -1.97 -9.64
CA ALA A 214 19.45 -1.14 -10.84
C ALA A 214 19.86 -1.90 -12.12
N ARG A 215 20.88 -2.75 -12.03
CA ARG A 215 21.34 -3.59 -13.17
C ARG A 215 20.32 -4.65 -13.58
N THR A 216 19.39 -5.03 -12.73
CA THR A 216 18.32 -6.00 -13.07
C THR A 216 17.16 -5.36 -13.83
N LEU A 217 17.08 -4.03 -13.86
CA LEU A 217 16.00 -3.28 -14.50
C LEU A 217 16.45 -2.82 -15.91
N PRO A 218 15.89 -3.35 -16.98
CA PRO A 218 16.28 -2.94 -18.33
C PRO A 218 15.67 -1.59 -18.70
N GLY A 219 16.54 -0.66 -19.18
CA GLY A 219 16.09 0.47 -20.00
C GLY A 219 15.24 1.54 -19.33
N ILE A 220 15.26 1.70 -18.00
CA ILE A 220 14.61 2.84 -17.35
C ILE A 220 15.52 4.07 -17.48
N GLU A 221 15.09 5.04 -18.30
CA GLU A 221 15.70 6.36 -18.31
C GLU A 221 15.37 7.09 -17.00
N GLY A 222 16.37 7.70 -16.36
CA GLY A 222 16.17 8.48 -15.14
C GLY A 222 16.01 7.68 -13.85
N LEU A 223 16.51 6.43 -13.81
CA LEU A 223 16.51 5.64 -12.58
C LEU A 223 17.39 6.30 -11.52
N GLU A 224 16.78 6.85 -10.49
CA GLU A 224 17.45 7.42 -9.33
C GLU A 224 17.65 6.35 -8.26
N SER A 225 18.83 6.33 -7.61
CA SER A 225 19.14 5.42 -6.52
C SER A 225 19.63 6.22 -5.32
N VAL A 226 18.98 6.07 -4.17
CA VAL A 226 19.26 6.84 -2.95
C VAL A 226 19.39 5.92 -1.76
N VAL A 227 20.47 6.08 -0.99
CA VAL A 227 20.59 5.49 0.36
C VAL A 227 20.19 6.57 1.36
N ALA A 228 19.10 6.35 2.09
CA ALA A 228 18.71 7.20 3.19
C ALA A 228 19.02 6.48 4.52
N ASP A 229 19.70 7.17 5.40
CA ASP A 229 20.09 6.63 6.69
C ASP A 229 19.60 7.52 7.85
N GLY A 230 19.46 6.89 9.01
CA GLY A 230 19.04 7.55 10.23
C GLY A 230 19.36 6.72 11.48
N SER A 231 19.17 7.30 12.66
CA SER A 231 19.25 6.55 13.92
C SER A 231 18.15 5.48 13.99
N THR A 232 16.99 5.78 13.39
CA THR A 232 15.81 4.90 13.26
C THR A 232 15.39 4.79 11.80
N LEU A 233 14.54 3.80 11.48
CA LEU A 233 13.91 3.71 10.15
C LEU A 233 12.96 4.89 9.90
N ASP A 234 12.30 5.39 10.94
CA ASP A 234 11.42 6.57 10.84
C ASP A 234 12.21 7.81 10.41
N GLU A 235 13.40 8.00 10.98
CA GLU A 235 14.30 9.09 10.61
C GLU A 235 14.82 8.91 9.17
N ALA A 236 15.25 7.70 8.80
CA ALA A 236 15.70 7.40 7.44
C ALA A 236 14.61 7.69 6.39
N VAL A 237 13.35 7.34 6.67
CA VAL A 237 12.19 7.67 5.81
C VAL A 237 11.95 9.19 5.79
N GLY A 238 12.11 9.86 6.93
CA GLY A 238 11.95 11.32 7.04
C GLY A 238 13.03 12.13 6.32
N ASN A 239 14.22 11.53 6.12
CA ASN A 239 15.34 12.13 5.38
C ASN A 239 15.21 12.01 3.86
N LEU A 240 14.22 11.25 3.37
CA LEU A 240 13.88 11.23 1.94
C LEU A 240 13.06 12.47 1.56
N GLU A 241 13.39 13.05 0.42
CA GLU A 241 12.54 14.07 -0.19
C GLU A 241 11.32 13.39 -0.84
N TRP A 242 10.13 13.71 -0.32
CA TRP A 242 8.86 13.24 -0.84
C TRP A 242 8.17 14.34 -1.64
N LYS A 243 7.67 13.99 -2.82
CA LYS A 243 6.91 14.89 -3.69
C LYS A 243 5.42 14.57 -3.63
N PRO A 244 4.55 15.55 -3.87
CA PRO A 244 3.14 15.25 -4.16
C PRO A 244 3.05 14.31 -5.37
N GLY A 245 2.33 13.20 -5.24
CA GLY A 245 2.23 12.20 -6.30
C GLY A 245 3.22 11.03 -6.19
N ASP A 246 4.14 11.03 -5.23
CA ASP A 246 4.96 9.85 -4.91
C ASP A 246 4.11 8.71 -4.37
N VAL A 247 4.48 7.49 -4.73
CA VAL A 247 3.96 6.24 -4.14
C VAL A 247 5.14 5.37 -3.72
N LEU A 248 5.13 4.91 -2.47
CA LEU A 248 6.16 4.01 -1.94
C LEU A 248 5.75 2.55 -2.10
N LEU A 249 6.63 1.73 -2.69
CA LEU A 249 6.45 0.29 -2.80
C LEU A 249 7.35 -0.43 -1.80
N LEU A 250 6.75 -1.37 -1.07
CA LEU A 250 7.43 -2.24 -0.10
C LEU A 250 7.21 -3.70 -0.47
N GLY A 251 8.23 -4.52 -0.36
CA GLY A 251 8.09 -5.98 -0.44
C GLY A 251 7.55 -6.56 0.86
N SER A 252 6.88 -7.69 0.77
CA SER A 252 6.50 -8.52 1.92
C SER A 252 7.72 -9.02 2.69
N SER A 253 7.51 -9.47 3.91
CA SER A 253 8.56 -10.14 4.70
C SER A 253 8.95 -11.47 4.08
N ARG A 254 10.23 -11.84 4.21
CA ARG A 254 10.72 -13.19 3.88
C ARG A 254 10.04 -14.34 4.64
N LEU A 255 9.31 -14.01 5.72
CA LEU A 255 8.51 -14.98 6.48
C LEU A 255 7.12 -15.16 5.89
N ALA A 256 6.77 -14.40 4.83
CA ALA A 256 5.52 -14.57 4.13
C ALA A 256 5.44 -15.96 3.48
N ILE A 257 4.26 -16.54 3.49
CA ILE A 257 3.96 -17.68 2.63
C ILE A 257 3.99 -17.18 1.18
N PRO A 258 4.52 -17.96 0.22
CA PRO A 258 4.51 -17.58 -1.20
C PRO A 258 3.13 -17.11 -1.65
N LYS A 259 3.10 -16.07 -2.48
CA LYS A 259 1.89 -15.42 -2.99
C LYS A 259 1.01 -14.76 -1.92
N ARG A 260 1.58 -14.39 -0.75
CA ARG A 260 0.85 -13.65 0.29
C ARG A 260 1.63 -12.45 0.79
N VAL A 261 0.89 -11.43 1.15
CA VAL A 261 1.42 -10.29 1.90
C VAL A 261 1.62 -10.72 3.35
N PHE A 262 2.79 -10.41 3.89
CA PHE A 262 3.07 -10.43 5.32
C PHE A 262 3.96 -9.26 5.66
N LEU A 263 3.44 -8.30 6.39
CA LEU A 263 4.18 -7.10 6.74
C LEU A 263 5.16 -7.38 7.89
N GLY A 264 6.46 -7.40 7.57
CA GLY A 264 7.51 -7.52 8.57
C GLY A 264 7.67 -6.27 9.43
N SER A 265 8.38 -6.39 10.56
CA SER A 265 8.57 -5.29 11.52
C SER A 265 9.22 -4.05 10.90
N SER A 266 10.21 -4.21 10.03
CA SER A 266 10.86 -3.07 9.32
C SER A 266 9.88 -2.39 8.36
N ALA A 267 9.17 -3.17 7.53
CA ALA A 267 8.17 -2.63 6.62
C ALA A 267 7.02 -1.93 7.36
N ALA A 268 6.63 -2.43 8.54
CA ALA A 268 5.63 -1.78 9.38
C ALA A 268 6.10 -0.42 9.94
N LYS A 269 7.39 -0.28 10.30
CA LYS A 269 7.99 1.00 10.71
C LYS A 269 8.01 1.97 9.52
N ILE A 270 8.49 1.52 8.36
CA ILE A 270 8.54 2.32 7.13
C ILE A 270 7.13 2.79 6.73
N LEU A 271 6.15 1.89 6.72
CA LEU A 271 4.75 2.22 6.41
C LEU A 271 4.21 3.34 7.32
N ARG A 272 4.45 3.26 8.64
CA ARG A 272 3.96 4.28 9.58
C ARG A 272 4.65 5.63 9.39
N ALA A 273 5.92 5.63 9.00
CA ALA A 273 6.73 6.82 8.80
C ALA A 273 6.45 7.51 7.46
N ALA A 274 6.02 6.75 6.43
CA ALA A 274 5.80 7.28 5.08
C ALA A 274 4.67 8.32 5.05
N PRO A 275 4.90 9.51 4.47
CA PRO A 275 3.88 10.55 4.31
C PRO A 275 3.07 10.39 3.01
N VAL A 276 3.36 9.38 2.21
CA VAL A 276 2.79 9.12 0.88
C VAL A 276 2.05 7.78 0.86
N PRO A 277 1.20 7.50 -0.13
CA PRO A 277 0.60 6.18 -0.31
C PRO A 277 1.65 5.07 -0.35
N VAL A 278 1.31 3.93 0.23
CA VAL A 278 2.21 2.78 0.30
C VAL A 278 1.55 1.57 -0.34
N VAL A 279 2.27 0.91 -1.25
CA VAL A 279 1.87 -0.37 -1.84
C VAL A 279 2.74 -1.48 -1.27
N VAL A 280 2.13 -2.48 -0.65
CA VAL A 280 2.83 -3.67 -0.16
C VAL A 280 2.61 -4.81 -1.15
N VAL A 281 3.71 -5.32 -1.69
CA VAL A 281 3.71 -6.36 -2.74
C VAL A 281 3.84 -7.73 -2.09
N PRO A 282 3.04 -8.74 -2.49
CA PRO A 282 3.16 -10.12 -2.02
C PRO A 282 4.56 -10.69 -2.26
N HIS A 283 4.90 -11.74 -1.52
CA HIS A 283 6.06 -12.57 -1.81
C HIS A 283 5.76 -13.44 -3.04
N GLU A 284 6.62 -13.42 -4.04
CA GLU A 284 6.54 -14.34 -5.20
C GLU A 284 6.78 -15.80 -4.81
#